data_a5d3f97c0e4b7c4e30835c02c6188773
#
_entry.id   a5d3f97c0e4b7c4e30835c02c6188773
#
_cell.length_a   1.000
_cell.length_b   1.000
_cell.length_c   1.000
_cell.angle_alpha   90.00
_cell.angle_beta   90.00
_cell.angle_gamma   90.00
#
_symmetry.space_group_name_H-M   'P 1'
#
loop_
_entity.id
_entity.type
_entity.pdbx_description
1 polymer ?
#
loop_
_entity_poly.entity_id
_entity_poly.type
_entity_poly.pdbx_seq_one_letter_code
_entity_poly.pdbx_strand_id
1 'polypeptide(L)'
;MLSRKSFILGAVTVVLTASTSGLALAQTGFSLEPNPANRLHADKVDAIAALLPADYDWAKDGVLSVAIAAGAPPIATYATDGATVVGFDPDIGRLVGEVLGIPVEIVPISWIDWPLGLTSGKYDAVISNVGVTEERKEKFDFSTYRIGVHGFYVKADSAITAIKEPKDVAGLKIITGSGTNQERILLEWDRLNQEAGLAPIELQYYDDDAAASLAISSGRADVQLNPNAPQAYHAALTGETKLVGLISSGWPNPADVGITTRKDSGLAEPFTAAINHLIETGTYGELLAQWNVAAETVDVSRTNPPGLPKPPAS
;
A
#
# COMPACT_ATOMS: atom_id res chain seq x y z
N MET A 1 12.93 -77.33 43.50
CA MET A 1 13.74 -76.10 43.21
C MET A 1 13.18 -75.44 41.99
N LEU A 2 12.35 -74.42 42.20
CA LEU A 2 11.70 -73.68 41.14
C LEU A 2 12.19 -72.23 41.20
N SER A 3 12.90 -71.77 40.14
CA SER A 3 13.46 -70.45 39.98
C SER A 3 12.34 -69.49 39.46
N ARG A 4 12.07 -68.44 40.22
CA ARG A 4 11.20 -67.35 39.82
C ARG A 4 12.00 -66.38 38.93
N LYS A 5 11.62 -66.23 37.70
CA LYS A 5 12.08 -65.11 36.82
C LYS A 5 11.16 -63.92 36.97
N SER A 6 11.68 -62.81 37.49
CA SER A 6 11.00 -61.50 37.57
C SER A 6 11.05 -60.87 36.22
N PHE A 7 9.88 -60.51 35.66
CA PHE A 7 9.72 -59.62 34.49
C PHE A 7 9.65 -58.17 34.99
N ILE A 8 10.59 -57.35 34.57
CA ILE A 8 10.55 -55.91 34.78
C ILE A 8 9.87 -55.34 33.56
N LEU A 9 8.66 -54.75 33.75
CA LEU A 9 7.93 -54.03 32.74
C LEU A 9 8.44 -52.57 32.73
N GLY A 10 9.24 -52.24 31.72
CA GLY A 10 9.69 -50.86 31.51
C GLY A 10 8.57 -50.05 30.85
N ALA A 11 8.02 -49.06 31.58
CA ALA A 11 7.11 -48.07 31.04
C ALA A 11 7.90 -47.06 30.19
N VAL A 12 7.70 -47.08 28.88
CA VAL A 12 8.21 -46.05 27.98
C VAL A 12 7.22 -44.86 28.00
N THR A 13 7.58 -43.78 28.68
CA THR A 13 6.85 -42.53 28.66
C THR A 13 7.21 -41.81 27.38
N VAL A 14 6.29 -41.80 26.40
CA VAL A 14 6.39 -40.97 25.21
C VAL A 14 6.00 -39.55 25.60
N VAL A 15 6.97 -38.66 25.71
CA VAL A 15 6.76 -37.23 25.86
C VAL A 15 6.42 -36.66 24.46
N LEU A 16 5.12 -36.40 24.19
CA LEU A 16 4.70 -35.61 23.06
C LEU A 16 5.09 -34.16 23.35
N THR A 17 6.18 -33.68 22.77
CA THR A 17 6.48 -32.26 22.65
C THR A 17 5.57 -31.69 21.58
N ALA A 18 4.51 -31.03 22.01
CA ALA A 18 3.71 -30.13 21.12
C ALA A 18 4.58 -28.96 20.70
N SER A 19 5.19 -29.05 19.53
CA SER A 19 5.83 -27.93 18.87
C SER A 19 4.73 -27.03 18.35
N THR A 20 4.42 -26.00 19.12
CA THR A 20 3.52 -24.91 18.69
C THR A 20 4.19 -24.19 17.52
N SER A 21 3.52 -24.24 16.37
CA SER A 21 3.89 -23.52 15.15
C SER A 21 3.70 -22.01 15.36
N GLY A 22 4.59 -21.39 16.13
CA GLY A 22 4.69 -19.94 16.31
C GLY A 22 5.73 -19.33 15.36
N LEU A 23 5.79 -19.75 14.11
CA LEU A 23 6.94 -19.43 13.24
C LEU A 23 6.63 -18.51 12.05
N ALA A 24 5.41 -18.01 11.89
CA ALA A 24 5.09 -17.21 10.70
C ALA A 24 5.18 -15.68 10.87
N LEU A 25 5.20 -15.14 12.10
CA LEU A 25 5.18 -13.68 12.34
C LEU A 25 6.57 -13.04 12.53
N ALA A 26 7.63 -13.83 12.65
CA ALA A 26 8.97 -13.30 12.94
C ALA A 26 9.74 -12.74 11.74
N GLN A 27 9.22 -12.84 10.52
CA GLN A 27 9.94 -12.43 9.30
C GLN A 27 9.50 -11.09 8.69
N THR A 28 8.43 -10.48 9.16
CA THR A 28 7.93 -9.22 8.57
C THR A 28 8.53 -7.97 9.20
N GLY A 29 9.04 -8.04 10.41
CA GLY A 29 9.72 -6.93 11.11
C GLY A 29 8.80 -5.83 11.65
N PHE A 30 7.50 -5.79 11.28
CA PHE A 30 6.54 -4.80 11.77
C PHE A 30 5.38 -5.45 12.54
N SER A 31 4.74 -4.66 13.42
CA SER A 31 3.63 -5.09 14.26
C SER A 31 2.29 -4.74 13.61
N LEU A 32 1.34 -5.68 13.65
CA LEU A 32 -0.06 -5.45 13.28
C LEU A 32 -0.96 -5.23 14.51
N GLU A 33 -0.38 -4.94 15.67
CA GLU A 33 -1.14 -4.58 16.86
C GLU A 33 -1.81 -3.20 16.67
N PRO A 34 -3.03 -2.99 17.20
CA PRO A 34 -3.75 -1.72 17.06
C PRO A 34 -3.02 -0.56 17.72
N ASN A 35 -2.21 -0.81 18.73
CA ASN A 35 -1.40 0.19 19.44
C ASN A 35 -0.03 -0.39 19.82
N PRO A 36 0.90 -0.54 18.88
CA PRO A 36 2.21 -1.11 19.15
C PRO A 36 3.03 -0.18 20.06
N ALA A 37 3.79 -0.79 20.99
CA ALA A 37 4.62 -0.03 21.94
C ALA A 37 5.74 0.80 21.28
N ASN A 38 6.12 0.45 20.07
CA ASN A 38 7.14 1.13 19.26
C ASN A 38 6.54 2.08 18.22
N ARG A 39 5.30 2.53 18.41
CA ARG A 39 4.71 3.54 17.51
C ARG A 39 5.53 4.81 17.55
N LEU A 40 5.84 5.36 16.39
CA LEU A 40 6.54 6.64 16.26
C LEU A 40 5.59 7.79 16.59
N HIS A 41 6.14 8.85 17.16
CA HIS A 41 5.45 10.09 17.50
C HIS A 41 6.26 11.29 17.04
N ALA A 42 5.57 12.42 16.86
CA ALA A 42 6.17 13.70 16.53
C ALA A 42 5.64 14.81 17.45
N ASP A 43 6.47 15.78 17.73
CA ASP A 43 6.06 16.97 18.46
C ASP A 43 5.29 17.94 17.56
N LYS A 44 4.33 18.66 18.13
CA LYS A 44 3.65 19.75 17.45
C LYS A 44 4.63 20.86 17.09
N VAL A 45 4.54 21.37 15.87
CA VAL A 45 5.31 22.52 15.37
C VAL A 45 4.38 23.70 15.13
N ASP A 46 4.37 24.67 16.05
CA ASP A 46 3.42 25.81 15.98
C ASP A 46 3.51 26.61 14.68
N ALA A 47 4.72 26.77 14.11
CA ALA A 47 4.91 27.46 12.83
C ALA A 47 4.26 26.71 11.66
N ILE A 48 4.24 25.38 11.69
CA ILE A 48 3.58 24.55 10.66
C ILE A 48 2.07 24.49 10.90
N ALA A 49 1.66 24.36 12.17
CA ALA A 49 0.24 24.40 12.53
C ALA A 49 -0.44 25.72 12.15
N ALA A 50 0.29 26.84 12.18
CA ALA A 50 -0.20 28.15 11.77
C ALA A 50 -0.45 28.29 10.25
N LEU A 51 0.01 27.32 9.43
CA LEU A 51 -0.30 27.29 7.99
C LEU A 51 -1.70 26.74 7.70
N LEU A 52 -2.36 26.11 8.68
CA LEU A 52 -3.71 25.62 8.50
C LEU A 52 -4.70 26.77 8.30
N PRO A 53 -5.64 26.66 7.35
CA PRO A 53 -6.69 27.65 7.20
C PRO A 53 -7.53 27.77 8.49
N ALA A 54 -7.67 28.98 9.01
CA ALA A 54 -8.35 29.20 10.29
C ALA A 54 -9.87 28.89 10.24
N ASP A 55 -10.44 28.97 9.06
CA ASP A 55 -11.86 28.77 8.77
C ASP A 55 -12.15 27.50 7.96
N TYR A 56 -11.21 26.50 8.01
CA TYR A 56 -11.42 25.26 7.29
C TYR A 56 -12.61 24.47 7.87
N ASP A 57 -13.52 24.08 6.98
CA ASP A 57 -14.70 23.28 7.30
C ASP A 57 -14.33 21.79 7.37
N TRP A 58 -13.96 21.34 8.58
CA TRP A 58 -13.58 19.95 8.84
C TRP A 58 -14.76 19.02 8.69
N ALA A 59 -14.54 17.85 8.09
CA ALA A 59 -15.54 16.78 8.04
C ALA A 59 -16.05 16.40 9.44
N LYS A 60 -15.22 16.60 10.45
CA LYS A 60 -15.54 16.47 11.87
C LYS A 60 -14.80 17.55 12.65
N ASP A 61 -15.54 18.41 13.36
CA ASP A 61 -14.98 19.53 14.10
C ASP A 61 -13.74 19.20 14.90
N GLY A 62 -12.63 19.87 14.60
CA GLY A 62 -11.36 19.75 15.31
C GLY A 62 -10.62 18.42 15.12
N VAL A 63 -11.01 17.60 14.15
CA VAL A 63 -10.40 16.31 13.85
C VAL A 63 -10.07 16.23 12.37
N LEU A 64 -8.85 15.84 12.04
CA LEU A 64 -8.45 15.52 10.67
C LEU A 64 -8.96 14.10 10.32
N SER A 65 -10.00 14.03 9.49
CA SER A 65 -10.55 12.76 9.01
C SER A 65 -9.78 12.29 7.77
N VAL A 66 -9.07 11.18 7.91
CA VAL A 66 -8.22 10.59 6.85
C VAL A 66 -8.82 9.30 6.34
N ALA A 67 -9.21 9.29 5.07
CA ALA A 67 -9.74 8.10 4.41
C ALA A 67 -8.62 7.19 3.90
N ILE A 68 -8.75 5.90 4.18
CA ILE A 68 -7.75 4.88 3.81
C ILE A 68 -8.47 3.63 3.28
N ALA A 69 -8.09 3.18 2.09
CA ALA A 69 -8.47 1.87 1.56
C ALA A 69 -7.56 0.81 2.19
N ALA A 70 -8.09 0.13 3.21
CA ALA A 70 -7.36 -0.94 3.88
C ALA A 70 -7.37 -2.20 3.00
N GLY A 71 -6.20 -2.60 2.53
CA GLY A 71 -5.97 -3.80 1.74
C GLY A 71 -4.99 -4.72 2.45
N ALA A 72 -3.70 -4.63 2.13
CA ALA A 72 -2.66 -5.50 2.67
C ALA A 72 -1.47 -4.72 3.27
N PRO A 73 -0.79 -5.32 4.27
CA PRO A 73 0.46 -4.77 4.78
C PRO A 73 1.52 -4.71 3.65
N PRO A 74 2.51 -3.83 3.76
CA PRO A 74 2.78 -2.89 4.85
C PRO A 74 2.08 -1.53 4.70
N ILE A 75 1.31 -1.31 3.63
CA ILE A 75 0.73 0.00 3.30
C ILE A 75 -0.45 0.34 4.21
N ALA A 76 -1.50 -0.46 4.19
CA ALA A 76 -2.65 -0.34 5.11
C ALA A 76 -3.40 -1.66 5.21
N THR A 77 -3.72 -2.09 6.42
CA THR A 77 -4.51 -3.29 6.70
C THR A 77 -5.26 -3.14 8.01
N TYR A 78 -6.20 -4.06 8.27
CA TYR A 78 -6.79 -4.15 9.60
C TYR A 78 -5.82 -4.80 10.59
N ALA A 79 -5.76 -4.24 11.79
CA ALA A 79 -4.97 -4.77 12.91
C ALA A 79 -5.53 -6.11 13.42
N THR A 80 -4.85 -6.70 14.42
CA THR A 80 -5.25 -7.96 15.06
C THR A 80 -6.62 -7.89 15.74
N ASP A 81 -7.14 -6.69 16.04
CA ASP A 81 -8.50 -6.46 16.57
C ASP A 81 -9.60 -6.50 15.48
N GLY A 82 -9.23 -6.56 14.20
CA GLY A 82 -10.15 -6.57 13.06
C GLY A 82 -10.91 -5.24 12.81
N ALA A 83 -10.54 -4.16 13.49
CA ALA A 83 -11.22 -2.87 13.45
C ALA A 83 -10.28 -1.69 13.18
N THR A 84 -9.15 -1.64 13.87
CA THR A 84 -8.17 -0.56 13.72
C THR A 84 -7.39 -0.74 12.41
N VAL A 85 -7.23 0.35 11.64
CA VAL A 85 -6.39 0.34 10.44
C VAL A 85 -4.97 0.73 10.83
N VAL A 86 -4.00 -0.11 10.46
CA VAL A 86 -2.56 0.05 10.71
C VAL A 86 -1.78 -0.09 9.41
N GLY A 87 -0.57 0.45 9.36
CA GLY A 87 0.28 0.46 8.18
C GLY A 87 1.03 1.77 8.02
N PHE A 88 1.84 1.86 6.99
CA PHE A 88 2.58 3.06 6.66
C PHE A 88 1.64 4.27 6.43
N ASP A 89 0.59 4.10 5.61
CA ASP A 89 -0.35 5.17 5.28
C ASP A 89 -1.12 5.70 6.53
N PRO A 90 -1.66 4.85 7.43
CA PRO A 90 -2.22 5.34 8.69
C PRO A 90 -1.22 6.07 9.57
N ASP A 91 0.02 5.57 9.68
CA ASP A 91 1.01 6.13 10.59
C ASP A 91 1.57 7.45 10.08
N ILE A 92 1.83 7.63 8.77
CA ILE A 92 2.20 8.95 8.23
C ILE A 92 1.07 9.97 8.44
N GLY A 93 -0.20 9.57 8.29
CA GLY A 93 -1.34 10.42 8.57
C GLY A 93 -1.39 10.89 10.02
N ARG A 94 -1.15 9.98 10.98
CA ARG A 94 -1.08 10.31 12.41
C ARG A 94 0.07 11.25 12.72
N LEU A 95 1.27 10.99 12.19
CA LEU A 95 2.45 11.85 12.41
C LEU A 95 2.24 13.25 11.83
N VAL A 96 1.62 13.38 10.65
CA VAL A 96 1.24 14.69 10.08
C VAL A 96 0.26 15.40 11.01
N GLY A 97 -0.74 14.71 11.55
CA GLY A 97 -1.67 15.29 12.53
C GLY A 97 -0.99 15.73 13.81
N GLU A 98 -0.03 14.95 14.34
CA GLU A 98 0.75 15.30 15.53
C GLU A 98 1.59 16.56 15.30
N VAL A 99 2.31 16.67 14.15
CA VAL A 99 3.07 17.89 13.78
C VAL A 99 2.15 19.11 13.69
N LEU A 100 0.94 18.95 13.17
CA LEU A 100 -0.07 20.01 13.08
C LEU A 100 -0.81 20.27 14.40
N GLY A 101 -0.68 19.38 15.39
CA GLY A 101 -1.40 19.46 16.66
C GLY A 101 -2.90 19.20 16.53
N ILE A 102 -3.33 18.38 15.55
CA ILE A 102 -4.72 18.00 15.30
C ILE A 102 -4.89 16.49 15.49
N PRO A 103 -5.89 16.02 16.26
CA PRO A 103 -6.23 14.61 16.36
C PRO A 103 -6.60 14.05 14.97
N VAL A 104 -6.21 12.81 14.69
CA VAL A 104 -6.50 12.13 13.43
C VAL A 104 -7.49 10.99 13.66
N GLU A 105 -8.53 10.93 12.83
CA GLU A 105 -9.44 9.79 12.71
C GLU A 105 -9.21 9.10 11.38
N ILE A 106 -8.92 7.79 11.41
CA ILE A 106 -8.81 6.99 10.21
C ILE A 106 -10.18 6.45 9.83
N VAL A 107 -10.61 6.73 8.59
CA VAL A 107 -11.90 6.31 8.03
C VAL A 107 -11.64 5.23 6.98
N PRO A 108 -11.93 3.95 7.25
CA PRO A 108 -11.80 2.89 6.25
C PRO A 108 -12.79 3.10 5.10
N ILE A 109 -12.30 2.96 3.88
CA ILE A 109 -13.10 3.09 2.65
C ILE A 109 -12.74 2.02 1.63
N SER A 110 -13.58 1.85 0.60
CA SER A 110 -13.20 1.16 -0.64
C SER A 110 -12.43 2.12 -1.57
N TRP A 111 -11.46 1.61 -2.33
CA TRP A 111 -10.67 2.41 -3.28
C TRP A 111 -11.55 3.23 -4.24
N ILE A 112 -12.62 2.62 -4.76
CA ILE A 112 -13.48 3.27 -5.74
C ILE A 112 -14.23 4.49 -5.19
N ASP A 113 -14.41 4.58 -3.87
CA ASP A 113 -15.20 5.62 -3.20
C ASP A 113 -14.41 6.90 -2.89
N TRP A 114 -13.05 6.84 -2.93
CA TRP A 114 -12.25 7.96 -2.45
C TRP A 114 -12.49 9.28 -3.19
N PRO A 115 -12.66 9.32 -4.54
CA PRO A 115 -12.80 10.60 -5.23
C PRO A 115 -14.11 11.30 -4.88
N LEU A 116 -15.20 10.55 -4.83
CA LEU A 116 -16.52 11.09 -4.51
C LEU A 116 -16.61 11.50 -3.03
N GLY A 117 -16.11 10.66 -2.12
CA GLY A 117 -16.13 10.94 -0.70
C GLY A 117 -15.31 12.18 -0.33
N LEU A 118 -14.12 12.35 -0.92
CA LEU A 118 -13.30 13.54 -0.71
C LEU A 118 -13.96 14.80 -1.29
N THR A 119 -14.51 14.72 -2.49
CA THR A 119 -15.20 15.86 -3.14
C THR A 119 -16.44 16.29 -2.34
N SER A 120 -17.17 15.34 -1.75
CA SER A 120 -18.39 15.62 -0.98
C SER A 120 -18.12 16.04 0.48
N GLY A 121 -16.85 16.09 0.91
CA GLY A 121 -16.50 16.47 2.28
C GLY A 121 -16.75 15.41 3.35
N LYS A 122 -16.89 14.13 2.97
CA LYS A 122 -17.01 13.02 3.93
C LYS A 122 -15.78 12.85 4.82
N TYR A 123 -14.63 13.27 4.33
CA TYR A 123 -13.33 13.28 5.00
C TYR A 123 -12.47 14.40 4.41
N ASP A 124 -11.40 14.76 5.11
CA ASP A 124 -10.57 15.91 4.79
C ASP A 124 -9.42 15.55 3.85
N ALA A 125 -8.89 14.34 4.01
CA ALA A 125 -7.76 13.83 3.23
C ALA A 125 -7.93 12.35 2.89
N VAL A 126 -7.21 11.92 1.85
CA VAL A 126 -7.04 10.51 1.48
C VAL A 126 -5.56 10.17 1.50
N ILE A 127 -5.20 9.12 2.23
CA ILE A 127 -3.85 8.53 2.25
C ILE A 127 -4.01 7.05 1.90
N SER A 128 -3.92 6.74 0.61
CA SER A 128 -4.21 5.40 0.07
C SER A 128 -3.40 5.12 -1.18
N ASN A 129 -2.10 5.40 -1.13
CA ASN A 129 -1.22 5.18 -2.28
C ASN A 129 -1.71 5.90 -3.56
N VAL A 130 -2.30 7.10 -3.41
CA VAL A 130 -2.86 7.86 -4.54
C VAL A 130 -1.74 8.50 -5.36
N GLY A 131 -1.55 8.05 -6.59
CA GLY A 131 -0.57 8.64 -7.52
C GLY A 131 -0.99 10.02 -8.00
N VAL A 132 -0.02 10.93 -8.09
CA VAL A 132 -0.22 12.28 -8.62
C VAL A 132 -0.36 12.24 -10.14
N THR A 133 -1.52 12.67 -10.67
CA THR A 133 -1.77 12.77 -12.11
C THR A 133 -2.36 14.12 -12.46
N GLU A 134 -2.12 14.64 -13.67
CA GLU A 134 -2.70 15.92 -14.12
C GLU A 134 -4.22 15.87 -14.18
N GLU A 135 -4.81 14.70 -14.43
CA GLU A 135 -6.26 14.52 -14.38
C GLU A 135 -6.81 14.67 -12.96
N ARG A 136 -6.17 14.03 -11.96
CA ARG A 136 -6.58 14.13 -10.55
C ARG A 136 -6.38 15.53 -9.99
N LYS A 137 -5.33 16.24 -10.43
CA LYS A 137 -5.04 17.62 -10.03
C LYS A 137 -6.11 18.64 -10.46
N GLU A 138 -7.02 18.29 -11.36
CA GLU A 138 -8.17 19.15 -11.69
C GLU A 138 -9.14 19.29 -10.50
N LYS A 139 -9.23 18.27 -9.64
CA LYS A 139 -10.18 18.20 -8.54
C LYS A 139 -9.55 18.12 -7.16
N PHE A 140 -8.25 17.84 -7.10
CA PHE A 140 -7.53 17.53 -5.86
C PHE A 140 -6.18 18.22 -5.82
N ASP A 141 -5.70 18.49 -4.60
CA ASP A 141 -4.34 18.89 -4.30
C ASP A 141 -3.58 17.75 -3.63
N PHE A 142 -2.25 17.78 -3.74
CA PHE A 142 -1.38 16.71 -3.31
C PHE A 142 -0.21 17.22 -2.48
N SER A 143 0.15 16.43 -1.43
CA SER A 143 1.40 16.56 -0.70
C SER A 143 2.14 15.23 -0.80
N THR A 144 3.29 15.20 -1.49
CA THR A 144 3.97 13.93 -1.80
C THR A 144 4.61 13.32 -0.57
N TYR A 145 4.56 11.98 -0.45
CA TYR A 145 5.16 11.28 0.68
C TYR A 145 5.86 9.95 0.31
N ARG A 146 5.72 9.46 -0.91
CA ARG A 146 6.44 8.30 -1.45
C ARG A 146 6.53 8.37 -2.98
N ILE A 147 7.46 7.61 -3.56
CA ILE A 147 7.41 7.25 -4.98
C ILE A 147 6.57 5.97 -5.15
N GLY A 148 5.89 5.86 -6.28
CA GLY A 148 5.09 4.68 -6.59
C GLY A 148 5.88 3.64 -7.37
N VAL A 149 5.85 2.39 -6.91
CA VAL A 149 6.44 1.23 -7.60
C VAL A 149 5.39 0.13 -7.72
N HIS A 150 5.23 -0.42 -8.93
CA HIS A 150 4.40 -1.59 -9.20
C HIS A 150 5.25 -2.82 -9.48
N GLY A 151 4.75 -3.99 -9.05
CA GLY A 151 5.38 -5.28 -9.29
C GLY A 151 4.49 -6.19 -10.14
N PHE A 152 5.11 -6.87 -11.10
CA PHE A 152 4.50 -8.00 -11.81
C PHE A 152 4.76 -9.26 -11.00
N TYR A 153 3.71 -9.86 -10.50
CA TYR A 153 3.75 -11.12 -9.73
C TYR A 153 3.02 -12.22 -10.48
N VAL A 154 3.63 -13.40 -10.50
CA VAL A 154 3.09 -14.61 -11.11
C VAL A 154 3.04 -15.71 -10.06
N LYS A 155 2.33 -16.81 -10.35
CA LYS A 155 2.39 -18.02 -9.51
C LYS A 155 3.84 -18.49 -9.34
N ALA A 156 4.22 -18.95 -8.16
CA ALA A 156 5.60 -19.32 -7.82
C ALA A 156 6.24 -20.31 -8.80
N ASP A 157 5.47 -21.30 -9.28
CA ASP A 157 5.87 -22.31 -10.25
C ASP A 157 5.67 -21.91 -11.73
N SER A 158 5.27 -20.68 -12.00
CA SER A 158 5.08 -20.16 -13.37
C SER A 158 6.38 -20.20 -14.18
N ALA A 159 6.26 -20.53 -15.46
CA ALA A 159 7.37 -20.47 -16.41
C ALA A 159 7.80 -19.03 -16.77
N ILE A 160 6.97 -18.03 -16.46
CA ILE A 160 7.31 -16.61 -16.68
C ILE A 160 8.38 -16.23 -15.66
N THR A 161 9.54 -15.79 -16.15
CA THR A 161 10.71 -15.44 -15.32
C THR A 161 11.06 -13.97 -15.34
N ALA A 162 10.58 -13.21 -16.34
CA ALA A 162 10.80 -11.76 -16.44
C ALA A 162 9.69 -11.09 -17.24
N ILE A 163 9.28 -9.90 -16.80
CA ILE A 163 8.42 -8.95 -17.51
C ILE A 163 9.10 -7.58 -17.43
N LYS A 164 9.50 -7.02 -18.56
CA LYS A 164 10.27 -5.77 -18.66
C LYS A 164 9.68 -4.77 -19.65
N GLU A 165 8.95 -5.22 -20.63
CA GLU A 165 8.43 -4.44 -21.73
C GLU A 165 7.07 -4.95 -22.22
N PRO A 166 6.29 -4.15 -22.97
CA PRO A 166 4.93 -4.50 -23.38
C PRO A 166 4.77 -5.88 -24.01
N LYS A 167 5.70 -6.30 -24.87
CA LYS A 167 5.60 -7.60 -25.56
C LYS A 167 5.60 -8.80 -24.61
N ASP A 168 6.20 -8.65 -23.40
CA ASP A 168 6.33 -9.75 -22.44
C ASP A 168 4.98 -10.13 -21.82
N VAL A 169 3.97 -9.29 -21.97
CA VAL A 169 2.60 -9.51 -21.46
C VAL A 169 1.56 -9.76 -22.55
N ALA A 170 1.99 -9.84 -23.83
CA ALA A 170 1.10 -10.08 -24.95
C ALA A 170 0.34 -11.42 -24.79
N GLY A 171 -0.99 -11.38 -24.87
CA GLY A 171 -1.87 -12.55 -24.74
C GLY A 171 -2.04 -13.10 -23.33
N LEU A 172 -1.46 -12.45 -22.29
CA LEU A 172 -1.61 -12.89 -20.91
C LEU A 172 -2.90 -12.36 -20.29
N LYS A 173 -3.38 -13.12 -19.30
CA LYS A 173 -4.48 -12.72 -18.40
C LYS A 173 -3.89 -12.01 -17.20
N ILE A 174 -4.19 -10.70 -17.06
CA ILE A 174 -3.56 -9.86 -16.05
C ILE A 174 -4.59 -9.28 -15.11
N ILE A 175 -4.40 -9.51 -13.80
CA ILE A 175 -5.20 -8.91 -12.74
C ILE A 175 -4.70 -7.50 -12.45
N THR A 176 -5.65 -6.56 -12.35
CA THR A 176 -5.42 -5.18 -11.93
C THR A 176 -6.67 -4.58 -11.29
N GLY A 177 -6.55 -3.41 -10.63
CA GLY A 177 -7.68 -2.65 -10.10
C GLY A 177 -8.19 -1.62 -11.09
N SER A 178 -9.51 -1.42 -11.16
CA SER A 178 -10.12 -0.39 -12.00
C SER A 178 -9.84 1.03 -11.49
N GLY A 179 -9.68 1.99 -12.43
CA GLY A 179 -9.40 3.40 -12.11
C GLY A 179 -8.00 3.67 -11.52
N THR A 180 -7.08 2.72 -11.70
CA THR A 180 -5.72 2.78 -11.14
C THR A 180 -4.67 3.16 -12.20
N ASN A 181 -3.47 3.56 -11.74
CA ASN A 181 -2.36 3.80 -12.65
C ASN A 181 -1.86 2.52 -13.32
N GLN A 182 -1.91 1.38 -12.63
CA GLN A 182 -1.52 0.09 -13.21
C GLN A 182 -2.46 -0.32 -14.34
N GLU A 183 -3.77 -0.09 -14.21
CA GLU A 183 -4.71 -0.28 -15.33
C GLU A 183 -4.30 0.58 -16.54
N ARG A 184 -4.05 1.88 -16.32
CA ARG A 184 -3.62 2.79 -17.38
C ARG A 184 -2.34 2.31 -18.08
N ILE A 185 -1.37 1.82 -17.32
CA ILE A 185 -0.12 1.27 -17.88
C ILE A 185 -0.43 0.04 -18.73
N LEU A 186 -1.26 -0.87 -18.24
CA LEU A 186 -1.60 -2.10 -18.97
C LEU A 186 -2.40 -1.81 -20.24
N LEU A 187 -3.31 -0.83 -20.22
CA LEU A 187 -4.04 -0.39 -21.41
C LEU A 187 -3.08 0.21 -22.45
N GLU A 188 -2.09 1.00 -22.03
CA GLU A 188 -1.07 1.52 -22.97
C GLU A 188 -0.17 0.41 -23.49
N TRP A 189 0.23 -0.56 -22.66
CA TRP A 189 1.01 -1.71 -23.09
C TRP A 189 0.23 -2.58 -24.07
N ASP A 190 -1.08 -2.75 -23.86
CA ASP A 190 -1.97 -3.47 -24.79
C ASP A 190 -2.06 -2.76 -26.14
N ARG A 191 -2.22 -1.43 -26.14
CA ARG A 191 -2.23 -0.63 -27.36
C ARG A 191 -0.93 -0.81 -28.16
N LEU A 192 0.23 -0.74 -27.49
CA LEU A 192 1.55 -0.94 -28.13
C LEU A 192 1.70 -2.36 -28.68
N ASN A 193 1.21 -3.37 -27.97
CA ASN A 193 1.22 -4.76 -28.44
C ASN A 193 0.35 -4.93 -29.68
N GLN A 194 -0.85 -4.38 -29.71
CA GLN A 194 -1.75 -4.46 -30.85
C GLN A 194 -1.16 -3.74 -32.08
N GLU A 195 -0.53 -2.57 -31.91
CA GLU A 195 0.18 -1.87 -32.99
C GLU A 195 1.36 -2.69 -33.55
N ALA A 196 2.02 -3.49 -32.68
CA ALA A 196 3.07 -4.42 -33.09
C ALA A 196 2.54 -5.74 -33.68
N GLY A 197 1.20 -5.93 -33.80
CA GLY A 197 0.58 -7.14 -34.29
C GLY A 197 0.63 -8.32 -33.32
N LEU A 198 0.85 -8.05 -32.02
CA LEU A 198 0.86 -9.05 -30.96
C LEU A 198 -0.55 -9.28 -30.40
N ALA A 199 -0.73 -10.38 -29.68
CA ALA A 199 -2.00 -10.72 -29.05
C ALA A 199 -2.37 -9.69 -27.95
N PRO A 200 -3.65 -9.29 -27.83
CA PRO A 200 -4.09 -8.37 -26.81
C PRO A 200 -3.97 -8.97 -25.40
N ILE A 201 -3.85 -8.09 -24.40
CA ILE A 201 -3.91 -8.46 -22.98
C ILE A 201 -5.37 -8.73 -22.60
N GLU A 202 -5.62 -9.77 -21.79
CA GLU A 202 -6.93 -9.99 -21.14
C GLU A 202 -6.89 -9.40 -19.72
N LEU A 203 -7.44 -8.18 -19.54
CA LEU A 203 -7.52 -7.57 -18.22
C LEU A 203 -8.63 -8.20 -17.38
N GLN A 204 -8.32 -8.56 -16.14
CA GLN A 204 -9.25 -9.08 -15.16
C GLN A 204 -9.27 -8.15 -13.92
N TYR A 205 -10.47 -7.73 -13.52
CA TYR A 205 -10.65 -6.77 -12.43
C TYR A 205 -11.15 -7.49 -11.19
N TYR A 206 -10.44 -7.28 -10.08
CA TYR A 206 -10.79 -7.79 -8.77
C TYR A 206 -10.70 -6.67 -7.75
N ASP A 207 -11.78 -6.50 -6.97
CA ASP A 207 -11.84 -5.54 -5.86
C ASP A 207 -11.46 -6.19 -4.52
N ASP A 208 -11.29 -7.51 -4.51
CA ASP A 208 -10.97 -8.32 -3.33
C ASP A 208 -9.62 -9.04 -3.53
N ASP A 209 -8.67 -8.78 -2.62
CA ASP A 209 -7.32 -9.34 -2.70
C ASP A 209 -7.28 -10.87 -2.55
N ALA A 210 -8.22 -11.45 -1.78
CA ALA A 210 -8.27 -12.90 -1.61
C ALA A 210 -8.77 -13.59 -2.90
N ALA A 211 -9.76 -12.99 -3.57
CA ALA A 211 -10.23 -13.47 -4.88
C ALA A 211 -9.15 -13.34 -5.96
N ALA A 212 -8.40 -12.24 -5.97
CA ALA A 212 -7.25 -12.03 -6.85
C ALA A 212 -6.15 -13.09 -6.62
N SER A 213 -5.76 -13.32 -5.36
CA SER A 213 -4.77 -14.34 -4.97
C SER A 213 -5.21 -15.74 -5.39
N LEU A 214 -6.50 -16.08 -5.20
CA LEU A 214 -7.05 -17.36 -5.64
C LEU A 214 -7.04 -17.50 -7.18
N ALA A 215 -7.24 -16.41 -7.92
CA ALA A 215 -7.19 -16.45 -9.39
C ALA A 215 -5.76 -16.73 -9.90
N ILE A 216 -4.73 -16.15 -9.28
CA ILE A 216 -3.32 -16.43 -9.58
C ILE A 216 -2.96 -17.88 -9.20
N SER A 217 -3.24 -18.29 -7.96
CA SER A 217 -2.86 -19.62 -7.45
C SER A 217 -3.53 -20.77 -8.20
N SER A 218 -4.77 -20.57 -8.68
CA SER A 218 -5.52 -21.54 -9.50
C SER A 218 -5.17 -21.51 -10.99
N GLY A 219 -4.35 -20.55 -11.45
CA GLY A 219 -4.02 -20.40 -12.89
C GLY A 219 -5.16 -19.82 -13.74
N ARG A 220 -6.17 -19.19 -13.13
CA ARG A 220 -7.20 -18.45 -13.87
C ARG A 220 -6.68 -17.13 -14.43
N ALA A 221 -5.66 -16.56 -13.80
CA ALA A 221 -4.88 -15.44 -14.28
C ALA A 221 -3.39 -15.81 -14.29
N ASP A 222 -2.65 -15.21 -15.21
CA ASP A 222 -1.22 -15.48 -15.40
C ASP A 222 -0.35 -14.55 -14.55
N VAL A 223 -0.76 -13.28 -14.46
CA VAL A 223 0.02 -12.18 -13.85
C VAL A 223 -0.90 -11.28 -13.03
N GLN A 224 -0.34 -10.66 -12.01
CA GLN A 224 -0.95 -9.57 -11.27
C GLN A 224 -0.01 -8.36 -11.30
N LEU A 225 -0.53 -7.17 -11.65
CA LEU A 225 0.18 -5.90 -11.57
C LEU A 225 -0.48 -5.01 -10.53
N ASN A 226 0.20 -4.79 -9.40
CA ASN A 226 -0.28 -3.99 -8.28
C ASN A 226 0.89 -3.28 -7.56
N PRO A 227 0.63 -2.40 -6.59
CA PRO A 227 1.67 -1.83 -5.74
C PRO A 227 2.61 -2.91 -5.20
N ASN A 228 3.92 -2.69 -5.35
CA ASN A 228 4.91 -3.73 -5.08
C ASN A 228 4.97 -4.15 -3.60
N ALA A 229 4.89 -3.20 -2.66
CA ALA A 229 5.11 -3.49 -1.24
C ALA A 229 4.11 -4.51 -0.66
N PRO A 230 2.76 -4.41 -0.89
CA PRO A 230 1.81 -5.43 -0.47
C PRO A 230 2.05 -6.79 -1.13
N GLN A 231 2.38 -6.79 -2.43
CA GLN A 231 2.63 -8.04 -3.15
C GLN A 231 3.90 -8.74 -2.67
N ALA A 232 4.97 -7.99 -2.41
CA ALA A 232 6.20 -8.52 -1.84
C ALA A 232 5.97 -9.15 -0.47
N TYR A 233 5.15 -8.49 0.37
CA TYR A 233 4.76 -9.02 1.67
C TYR A 233 3.99 -10.33 1.53
N HIS A 234 2.96 -10.37 0.68
CA HIS A 234 2.17 -11.59 0.43
C HIS A 234 3.04 -12.73 -0.10
N ALA A 235 3.91 -12.45 -1.06
CA ALA A 235 4.83 -13.45 -1.61
C ALA A 235 5.79 -14.01 -0.55
N ALA A 236 6.33 -13.15 0.32
CA ALA A 236 7.20 -13.58 1.42
C ALA A 236 6.47 -14.42 2.47
N LEU A 237 5.20 -14.09 2.75
CA LEU A 237 4.37 -14.78 3.74
C LEU A 237 3.92 -16.16 3.27
N THR A 238 3.46 -16.26 2.02
CA THR A 238 2.78 -17.47 1.50
C THR A 238 3.66 -18.36 0.64
N GLY A 239 4.65 -17.77 -0.03
CA GLY A 239 5.45 -18.46 -1.05
C GLY A 239 4.65 -18.84 -2.31
N GLU A 240 3.41 -18.36 -2.47
CA GLU A 240 2.51 -18.72 -3.57
C GLU A 240 2.82 -17.99 -4.87
N THR A 241 3.44 -16.80 -4.76
CA THR A 241 3.76 -15.94 -5.89
C THR A 241 5.24 -15.56 -5.89
N LYS A 242 5.74 -15.11 -7.06
CA LYS A 242 7.09 -14.55 -7.20
C LYS A 242 7.06 -13.30 -8.06
N LEU A 243 7.94 -12.36 -7.73
CA LEU A 243 8.20 -11.14 -8.51
C LEU A 243 8.95 -11.50 -9.80
N VAL A 244 8.47 -10.98 -10.92
CA VAL A 244 9.10 -11.15 -12.25
C VAL A 244 9.38 -9.82 -12.97
N GLY A 245 8.99 -8.69 -12.40
CA GLY A 245 9.31 -7.36 -12.94
C GLY A 245 8.86 -6.24 -12.04
N LEU A 246 9.61 -5.13 -12.07
CA LEU A 246 9.26 -3.89 -11.38
C LEU A 246 9.17 -2.77 -12.40
N ILE A 247 8.17 -1.90 -12.23
CA ILE A 247 8.03 -0.67 -13.01
C ILE A 247 7.62 0.50 -12.10
N SER A 248 7.92 1.72 -12.53
CA SER A 248 7.33 2.90 -11.92
C SER A 248 5.81 2.85 -12.01
N SER A 249 5.10 3.26 -10.97
CA SER A 249 3.64 3.38 -11.00
C SER A 249 3.12 4.44 -11.98
N GLY A 250 4.03 5.15 -12.64
CA GLY A 250 3.73 6.13 -13.68
C GLY A 250 4.36 5.82 -15.03
N TRP A 251 4.82 4.58 -15.23
CA TRP A 251 5.53 4.21 -16.46
C TRP A 251 4.97 4.94 -17.71
N PRO A 252 5.86 5.45 -18.60
CA PRO A 252 7.33 5.38 -18.56
C PRO A 252 8.02 6.39 -17.62
N ASN A 253 7.27 7.27 -16.94
CA ASN A 253 7.78 8.29 -16.05
C ASN A 253 7.81 7.81 -14.58
N PRO A 254 8.61 8.44 -13.71
CA PRO A 254 8.43 8.32 -12.26
C PRO A 254 7.03 8.82 -11.86
N ALA A 255 6.50 8.32 -10.76
CA ALA A 255 5.24 8.81 -10.20
C ALA A 255 5.40 9.06 -8.70
N ASP A 256 4.98 10.24 -8.29
CA ASP A 256 4.82 10.57 -6.88
C ASP A 256 3.50 10.03 -6.35
N VAL A 257 3.49 9.62 -5.09
CA VAL A 257 2.32 9.28 -4.29
C VAL A 257 2.11 10.40 -3.29
N GLY A 258 0.88 10.90 -3.16
CA GLY A 258 0.58 12.05 -2.31
C GLY A 258 -0.62 11.86 -1.39
N ILE A 259 -0.53 12.49 -0.21
CA ILE A 259 -1.73 12.81 0.57
C ILE A 259 -2.60 13.69 -0.32
N THR A 260 -3.83 13.28 -0.51
CA THR A 260 -4.76 13.93 -1.43
C THR A 260 -5.82 14.69 -0.66
N THR A 261 -6.03 15.95 -1.00
CA THR A 261 -7.03 16.84 -0.38
C THR A 261 -7.95 17.44 -1.44
N ARG A 262 -9.08 18.02 -1.03
CA ARG A 262 -9.93 18.79 -1.96
C ARG A 262 -9.12 19.90 -2.61
N LYS A 263 -9.41 20.17 -3.87
CA LYS A 263 -8.79 21.27 -4.63
C LYS A 263 -9.00 22.59 -3.90
N ASP A 264 -7.93 23.38 -3.81
CA ASP A 264 -7.92 24.72 -3.22
C ASP A 264 -8.42 24.77 -1.76
N SER A 265 -8.34 23.63 -1.04
CA SER A 265 -8.75 23.54 0.38
C SER A 265 -7.79 24.22 1.34
N GLY A 266 -6.56 24.53 0.90
CA GLY A 266 -5.51 25.07 1.75
C GLY A 266 -4.79 24.06 2.64
N LEU A 267 -5.13 22.75 2.58
CA LEU A 267 -4.50 21.71 3.41
C LEU A 267 -3.19 21.16 2.84
N ALA A 268 -2.96 21.27 1.53
CA ALA A 268 -1.79 20.63 0.92
C ALA A 268 -0.47 21.25 1.39
N GLU A 269 -0.38 22.58 1.53
CA GLU A 269 0.83 23.26 2.02
C GLU A 269 1.20 22.87 3.46
N PRO A 270 0.30 22.94 4.47
CA PRO A 270 0.63 22.49 5.82
C PRO A 270 1.00 21.00 5.89
N PHE A 271 0.38 20.13 5.08
CA PHE A 271 0.74 18.71 5.03
C PHE A 271 2.13 18.51 4.41
N THR A 272 2.45 19.22 3.33
CA THR A 272 3.79 19.20 2.73
C THR A 272 4.85 19.66 3.75
N ALA A 273 4.58 20.75 4.47
CA ALA A 273 5.48 21.26 5.50
C ALA A 273 5.66 20.26 6.65
N ALA A 274 4.58 19.60 7.10
CA ALA A 274 4.65 18.56 8.12
C ALA A 274 5.49 17.36 7.68
N ILE A 275 5.30 16.86 6.45
CA ILE A 275 6.10 15.75 5.91
C ILE A 275 7.58 16.15 5.81
N ASN A 276 7.89 17.36 5.33
CA ASN A 276 9.28 17.84 5.28
C ASN A 276 9.91 17.92 6.66
N HIS A 277 9.18 18.38 7.66
CA HIS A 277 9.65 18.35 9.04
C HIS A 277 9.96 16.92 9.53
N LEU A 278 9.10 15.95 9.21
CA LEU A 278 9.35 14.54 9.54
C LEU A 278 10.59 13.98 8.81
N ILE A 279 10.85 14.43 7.57
CA ILE A 279 12.05 14.08 6.80
C ILE A 279 13.30 14.68 7.49
N GLU A 280 13.27 15.97 7.84
CA GLU A 280 14.38 16.70 8.48
C GLU A 280 14.74 16.13 9.85
N THR A 281 13.75 15.69 10.64
CA THR A 281 13.96 15.09 11.96
C THR A 281 14.38 13.62 11.90
N GLY A 282 14.29 12.98 10.74
CA GLY A 282 14.58 11.56 10.55
C GLY A 282 13.40 10.62 10.84
N THR A 283 12.33 11.10 11.48
CA THR A 283 11.13 10.30 11.82
C THR A 283 10.50 9.64 10.60
N TYR A 284 10.49 10.32 9.47
CA TYR A 284 10.02 9.75 8.20
C TYR A 284 10.86 8.55 7.75
N GLY A 285 12.20 8.63 7.86
CA GLY A 285 13.09 7.52 7.54
C GLY A 285 12.89 6.32 8.47
N GLU A 286 12.68 6.57 9.76
CA GLU A 286 12.35 5.51 10.72
C GLU A 286 11.01 4.84 10.40
N LEU A 287 10.00 5.62 10.00
CA LEU A 287 8.69 5.09 9.58
C LEU A 287 8.80 4.19 8.34
N LEU A 288 9.55 4.63 7.31
CA LEU A 288 9.81 3.82 6.12
C LEU A 288 10.50 2.50 6.46
N ALA A 289 11.49 2.54 7.36
CA ALA A 289 12.20 1.34 7.81
C ALA A 289 11.28 0.42 8.62
N GLN A 290 10.47 0.98 9.52
CA GLN A 290 9.51 0.22 10.33
C GLN A 290 8.54 -0.59 9.48
N TRP A 291 8.10 -0.04 8.34
CA TRP A 291 7.14 -0.69 7.44
C TRP A 291 7.79 -1.36 6.21
N ASN A 292 9.13 -1.45 6.15
CA ASN A 292 9.87 -2.06 5.03
C ASN A 292 9.56 -1.43 3.65
N VAL A 293 9.32 -0.12 3.60
CA VAL A 293 9.04 0.62 2.37
C VAL A 293 10.14 1.65 2.03
N ALA A 294 11.34 1.50 2.57
CA ALA A 294 12.47 2.42 2.37
C ALA A 294 12.87 2.63 0.90
N ALA A 295 12.60 1.64 0.03
CA ALA A 295 12.86 1.78 -1.41
C ALA A 295 11.92 2.79 -2.12
N GLU A 296 10.83 3.22 -1.46
CA GLU A 296 9.85 4.16 -2.00
C GLU A 296 9.99 5.57 -1.39
N THR A 297 11.15 5.88 -0.81
CA THR A 297 11.45 7.16 -0.16
C THR A 297 11.39 8.35 -1.13
N VAL A 298 11.07 9.52 -0.60
CA VAL A 298 11.29 10.83 -1.22
C VAL A 298 12.27 11.64 -0.38
N ASP A 299 13.14 12.41 -1.02
CA ASP A 299 14.10 13.29 -0.32
C ASP A 299 13.42 14.56 0.18
N VAL A 300 12.31 14.96 -0.46
CA VAL A 300 11.53 16.15 -0.14
C VAL A 300 10.07 15.96 -0.56
N SER A 301 9.16 16.34 0.33
CA SER A 301 7.73 16.46 0.00
C SER A 301 7.48 17.72 -0.83
N ARG A 302 6.60 17.62 -1.82
CA ARG A 302 6.21 18.72 -2.71
C ARG A 302 4.71 18.86 -2.76
N THR A 303 4.25 20.12 -2.77
CA THR A 303 2.86 20.44 -3.03
C THR A 303 2.61 20.47 -4.54
N ASN A 304 1.64 19.72 -5.02
CA ASN A 304 1.19 19.70 -6.41
C ASN A 304 2.34 19.61 -7.45
N PRO A 305 3.30 18.67 -7.33
CA PRO A 305 4.34 18.54 -8.34
C PRO A 305 3.72 18.23 -9.71
N PRO A 306 4.51 18.28 -10.80
CA PRO A 306 4.07 17.77 -12.09
C PRO A 306 3.60 16.31 -11.94
N GLY A 307 2.36 16.06 -12.33
CA GLY A 307 1.74 14.74 -12.27
C GLY A 307 1.95 13.94 -13.54
N LEU A 308 1.50 12.69 -13.52
CA LEU A 308 1.46 11.90 -14.73
C LEU A 308 0.54 12.55 -15.77
N PRO A 309 0.96 12.61 -17.04
CA PRO A 309 0.17 13.25 -18.09
C PRO A 309 -1.19 12.57 -18.25
N LYS A 310 -2.17 13.34 -18.71
CA LYS A 310 -3.47 12.76 -19.08
C LYS A 310 -3.28 11.77 -20.22
N PRO A 311 -4.10 10.70 -20.28
CA PRO A 311 -4.15 9.86 -21.46
C PRO A 311 -4.44 10.70 -22.72
N PRO A 312 -3.92 10.33 -23.89
CA PRO A 312 -4.37 10.95 -25.15
C PRO A 312 -5.88 10.91 -25.25
N ALA A 313 -6.48 11.99 -25.74
CA ALA A 313 -7.92 11.99 -26.03
C ALA A 313 -8.20 10.89 -27.06
N SER A 314 -9.11 9.96 -26.74
CA SER A 314 -9.58 8.89 -27.62
C SER A 314 -10.45 9.42 -28.76
#